data_5dc916cb4633d71f7826683e84ded3c2
#
_entry.id   5dc916cb4633d71f7826683e84ded3c2
#
_cell.length_a   1.000
_cell.length_b   1.000
_cell.length_c   1.000
_cell.angle_alpha   90.00
_cell.angle_beta   90.00
_cell.angle_gamma   90.00
#
_symmetry.space_group_name_H-M   'P 1'
#
loop_
_entity.id
_entity.type
_entity.pdbx_description
1 polymer ?
#
loop_
_entity_poly.entity_id
_entity_poly.type
_entity_poly.pdbx_seq_one_letter_code
_entity_poly.pdbx_strand_id
1 'polypeptide(L)'
;NLKIAILKGIDIRIEADARLEDLIIVDKKSKKENRMNFENKIQRITYEERFNEIIRKGKILHLDGDKKYANKSIIYYKKIGLNAVVKNIPENKQAKIIKQLLILYNPDILVITGHDGMIKNGELNNIFNYRNSRHFVETVKQARNFSKINGKDLVIFAGACQSYFEALISAGANFASSPARILIDFLDPLIVAKNVAETDNMK
;
A
#
# COMPACT_ATOMS: atom_id res chain seq x y z
N ASN A 1 -15.02 -31.16 11.91
CA ASN A 1 -14.11 -30.00 12.08
C ASN A 1 -13.95 -29.26 10.75
N LEU A 2 -14.56 -28.08 10.65
CA LEU A 2 -14.43 -27.21 9.48
C LEU A 2 -12.99 -26.69 9.37
N LYS A 3 -12.28 -27.02 8.29
CA LYS A 3 -10.93 -26.51 8.05
C LYS A 3 -11.02 -25.23 7.21
N ILE A 4 -10.53 -24.11 7.75
CA ILE A 4 -10.53 -22.80 7.10
C ILE A 4 -9.09 -22.42 6.78
N ALA A 5 -8.85 -21.93 5.55
CA ALA A 5 -7.59 -21.35 5.12
C ALA A 5 -7.68 -19.83 5.04
N ILE A 6 -6.63 -19.14 5.44
CA ILE A 6 -6.46 -17.70 5.19
C ILE A 6 -5.71 -17.54 3.87
N LEU A 7 -6.35 -16.87 2.91
CA LEU A 7 -5.85 -16.64 1.57
C LEU A 7 -5.35 -15.21 1.42
N LYS A 8 -4.20 -15.06 0.74
CA LYS A 8 -3.68 -13.74 0.34
C LYS A 8 -3.61 -13.65 -1.18
N GLY A 9 -4.12 -12.56 -1.71
CA GLY A 9 -4.09 -12.30 -3.15
C GLY A 9 -2.67 -12.28 -3.71
N ILE A 10 -2.48 -12.86 -4.91
CA ILE A 10 -1.17 -12.91 -5.60
C ILE A 10 -0.84 -11.57 -6.26
N ASP A 11 -1.81 -10.95 -6.91
CA ASP A 11 -1.66 -9.71 -7.67
C ASP A 11 -2.59 -8.58 -7.19
N ILE A 12 -3.39 -8.85 -6.18
CA ILE A 12 -4.28 -7.91 -5.51
C ILE A 12 -4.07 -7.97 -3.99
N ARG A 13 -4.27 -6.84 -3.30
CA ARG A 13 -4.01 -6.69 -1.86
C ARG A 13 -5.22 -7.09 -1.00
N ILE A 14 -5.78 -8.27 -1.25
CA ILE A 14 -6.91 -8.82 -0.50
C ILE A 14 -6.47 -9.97 0.39
N GLU A 15 -7.08 -10.05 1.59
CA GLU A 15 -7.00 -11.19 2.49
C GLU A 15 -8.41 -11.69 2.79
N ALA A 16 -8.65 -12.99 2.59
CA ALA A 16 -9.96 -13.61 2.75
C ALA A 16 -9.85 -14.99 3.40
N ASP A 17 -10.94 -15.46 4.01
CA ASP A 17 -11.07 -16.85 4.48
C ASP A 17 -11.83 -17.68 3.45
N ALA A 18 -11.42 -18.93 3.28
CA ALA A 18 -12.16 -19.92 2.50
C ALA A 18 -12.11 -21.29 3.18
N ARG A 19 -13.13 -22.11 2.96
CA ARG A 19 -13.07 -23.51 3.37
C ARG A 19 -12.03 -24.22 2.52
N LEU A 20 -11.29 -25.16 3.12
CA LEU A 20 -10.27 -25.92 2.39
C LEU A 20 -10.87 -26.72 1.22
N GLU A 21 -12.11 -27.19 1.37
CA GLU A 21 -12.86 -27.94 0.35
C GLU A 21 -13.26 -27.09 -0.87
N ASP A 22 -13.36 -25.77 -0.71
CA ASP A 22 -13.69 -24.82 -1.79
C ASP A 22 -12.45 -24.37 -2.58
N LEU A 23 -11.25 -24.85 -2.21
CA LEU A 23 -10.00 -24.40 -2.81
C LEU A 23 -9.54 -25.36 -3.91
N ILE A 24 -9.19 -24.78 -5.05
CA ILE A 24 -8.56 -25.49 -6.17
C ILE A 24 -7.09 -25.06 -6.27
N ILE A 25 -6.16 -26.00 -6.23
CA ILE A 25 -4.74 -25.72 -6.41
C ILE A 25 -4.48 -25.46 -7.90
N VAL A 26 -4.06 -24.24 -8.23
CA VAL A 26 -3.75 -23.83 -9.61
C VAL A 26 -2.28 -24.13 -9.93
N ASP A 27 -2.01 -24.69 -11.12
CA ASP A 27 -0.69 -25.13 -11.56
C ASP A 27 0.31 -23.96 -11.75
N LYS A 28 1.62 -24.31 -11.74
CA LYS A 28 2.75 -23.34 -11.81
C LYS A 28 2.79 -22.47 -13.07
N LYS A 29 2.10 -22.82 -14.14
CA LYS A 29 2.05 -22.03 -15.39
C LYS A 29 1.48 -20.64 -15.19
N SER A 30 0.44 -20.49 -14.37
CA SER A 30 -0.18 -19.18 -14.08
C SER A 30 0.76 -18.18 -13.37
N LYS A 31 1.75 -18.67 -12.61
CA LYS A 31 2.75 -17.81 -11.94
C LYS A 31 3.71 -17.12 -12.92
N LYS A 32 3.97 -17.74 -14.08
CA LYS A 32 4.89 -17.19 -15.10
C LYS A 32 4.21 -16.09 -15.92
N GLU A 33 2.93 -16.27 -16.25
CA GLU A 33 2.11 -15.25 -16.94
C GLU A 33 1.94 -13.98 -16.11
N ASN A 34 1.70 -14.12 -14.80
CA ASN A 34 1.55 -12.98 -13.89
C ASN A 34 2.85 -12.18 -13.71
N ARG A 35 4.01 -12.85 -13.75
CA ARG A 35 5.32 -12.16 -13.71
C ARG A 35 5.57 -11.38 -15.00
N MET A 36 5.23 -11.94 -16.15
CA MET A 36 5.38 -11.30 -17.45
C MET A 36 4.46 -10.09 -17.59
N ASN A 37 3.23 -10.17 -17.09
CA ASN A 37 2.28 -9.06 -17.05
C ASN A 37 2.77 -7.89 -16.16
N PHE A 38 3.42 -8.19 -15.04
CA PHE A 38 4.03 -7.17 -14.19
C PHE A 38 5.19 -6.45 -14.89
N GLU A 39 6.11 -7.20 -15.50
CA GLU A 39 7.24 -6.63 -16.22
C GLU A 39 6.79 -5.78 -17.41
N ASN A 40 5.78 -6.20 -18.15
CA ASN A 40 5.18 -5.45 -19.25
C ASN A 40 4.49 -4.15 -18.78
N LYS A 41 3.76 -4.19 -17.67
CA LYS A 41 3.15 -2.98 -17.07
C LYS A 41 4.21 -1.95 -16.69
N ILE A 42 5.31 -2.38 -16.05
CA ILE A 42 6.40 -1.48 -15.67
C ILE A 42 7.13 -0.93 -16.92
N GLN A 43 7.36 -1.74 -17.95
CA GLN A 43 8.00 -1.27 -19.18
C GLN A 43 7.20 -0.17 -19.87
N ARG A 44 5.86 -0.27 -19.91
CA ARG A 44 5.01 0.80 -20.48
C ARG A 44 5.16 2.11 -19.71
N ILE A 45 5.12 2.05 -18.39
CA ILE A 45 5.25 3.24 -17.53
C ILE A 45 6.63 3.91 -17.71
N THR A 46 7.71 3.12 -17.79
CA THR A 46 9.07 3.66 -17.95
C THR A 46 9.34 4.21 -19.36
N TYR A 47 8.62 3.77 -20.39
CA TYR A 47 8.76 4.30 -21.73
C TYR A 47 8.18 5.73 -21.84
N GLU A 48 7.07 6.00 -21.19
CA GLU A 48 6.41 7.31 -21.18
C GLU A 48 7.22 8.38 -20.39
N GLU A 49 8.10 7.96 -19.47
CA GLU A 49 8.84 8.85 -18.56
C GLU A 49 10.20 9.34 -19.06
N ARG A 50 10.74 8.79 -20.17
CA ARG A 50 12.08 9.15 -20.66
C ARG A 50 12.23 10.59 -21.18
N PHE A 51 11.15 11.36 -21.22
CA PHE A 51 11.11 12.72 -21.76
C PHE A 51 10.94 13.81 -20.71
N ASN A 52 10.87 13.51 -19.42
CA ASN A 52 10.71 14.53 -18.38
C ASN A 52 12.03 14.94 -17.73
N GLU A 53 12.25 16.26 -17.69
CA GLU A 53 13.40 16.94 -17.08
C GLU A 53 13.64 16.52 -15.61
N ILE A 54 14.85 16.83 -15.09
CA ILE A 54 15.28 16.53 -13.72
C ILE A 54 14.43 17.32 -12.72
N ILE A 55 13.28 16.80 -12.39
CA ILE A 55 12.42 17.31 -11.32
C ILE A 55 12.98 16.80 -9.98
N ARG A 56 13.06 17.67 -8.97
CA ARG A 56 13.46 17.30 -7.62
C ARG A 56 12.38 16.42 -7.00
N LYS A 57 12.56 15.11 -7.07
CA LYS A 57 11.57 14.12 -6.61
C LYS A 57 11.54 14.06 -5.07
N GLY A 58 10.34 14.06 -4.48
CA GLY A 58 10.14 13.88 -3.05
C GLY A 58 10.63 12.52 -2.56
N LYS A 59 11.06 12.44 -1.29
CA LYS A 59 11.49 11.18 -0.65
C LYS A 59 10.28 10.36 -0.22
N ILE A 60 10.28 9.07 -0.57
CA ILE A 60 9.21 8.14 -0.24
C ILE A 60 9.68 7.16 0.83
N LEU A 61 8.87 7.00 1.89
CA LEU A 61 8.93 5.85 2.80
C LEU A 61 7.69 4.99 2.55
N HIS A 62 7.89 3.74 2.16
CA HIS A 62 6.79 2.80 1.89
C HIS A 62 6.85 1.62 2.86
N LEU A 63 5.81 1.45 3.67
CA LEU A 63 5.61 0.31 4.55
C LEU A 63 4.63 -0.66 3.90
N ASP A 64 5.01 -1.92 3.76
CA ASP A 64 4.16 -2.95 3.18
C ASP A 64 4.11 -4.18 4.10
N GLY A 65 2.90 -4.64 4.42
CA GLY A 65 2.67 -5.83 5.23
C GLY A 65 3.09 -7.13 4.56
N ASP A 66 3.24 -7.15 3.23
CA ASP A 66 3.59 -8.33 2.45
C ASP A 66 4.97 -8.20 1.81
N LYS A 67 5.83 -9.19 2.07
CA LYS A 67 7.21 -9.24 1.56
C LYS A 67 7.29 -9.26 0.03
N LYS A 68 6.35 -9.95 -0.63
CA LYS A 68 6.33 -10.05 -2.09
C LYS A 68 6.02 -8.69 -2.71
N TYR A 69 5.04 -7.96 -2.15
CA TYR A 69 4.69 -6.63 -2.63
C TYR A 69 5.74 -5.58 -2.26
N ALA A 70 6.35 -5.66 -1.08
CA ALA A 70 7.49 -4.82 -0.74
C ALA A 70 8.62 -4.95 -1.78
N ASN A 71 8.97 -6.19 -2.17
CA ASN A 71 10.00 -6.44 -3.18
C ASN A 71 9.60 -5.91 -4.57
N LYS A 72 8.33 -6.08 -4.98
CA LYS A 72 7.82 -5.51 -6.23
C LYS A 72 7.89 -3.98 -6.22
N SER A 73 7.57 -3.36 -5.10
CA SER A 73 7.62 -1.89 -4.93
C SER A 73 9.05 -1.36 -5.02
N ILE A 74 10.04 -2.05 -4.45
CA ILE A 74 11.48 -1.71 -4.59
C ILE A 74 11.87 -1.71 -6.07
N ILE A 75 11.49 -2.76 -6.80
CA ILE A 75 11.81 -2.88 -8.24
C ILE A 75 11.17 -1.75 -9.03
N TYR A 76 9.91 -1.44 -8.76
CA TYR A 76 9.19 -0.36 -9.42
C TYR A 76 9.87 0.99 -9.19
N TYR A 77 10.03 1.41 -7.95
CA TYR A 77 10.63 2.71 -7.61
C TYR A 77 12.05 2.87 -8.18
N LYS A 78 12.84 1.77 -8.13
CA LYS A 78 14.19 1.78 -8.73
C LYS A 78 14.16 1.98 -10.24
N LYS A 79 13.24 1.31 -10.95
CA LYS A 79 13.12 1.42 -12.41
C LYS A 79 12.74 2.82 -12.88
N ILE A 80 11.91 3.53 -12.12
CA ILE A 80 11.46 4.89 -12.45
C ILE A 80 12.30 5.99 -11.76
N GLY A 81 13.41 5.62 -11.11
CA GLY A 81 14.35 6.57 -10.54
C GLY A 81 13.82 7.41 -9.38
N LEU A 82 12.87 6.88 -8.59
CA LEU A 82 12.36 7.55 -7.38
C LEU A 82 13.24 7.27 -6.15
N ASN A 83 13.38 8.28 -5.30
CA ASN A 83 14.07 8.17 -4.01
C ASN A 83 13.13 7.53 -2.99
N ALA A 84 13.11 6.21 -2.94
CA ALA A 84 12.18 5.45 -2.10
C ALA A 84 12.89 4.43 -1.21
N VAL A 85 12.49 4.40 0.06
CA VAL A 85 12.84 3.34 1.02
C VAL A 85 11.60 2.50 1.28
N VAL A 86 11.67 1.21 0.97
CA VAL A 86 10.56 0.28 1.21
C VAL A 86 10.93 -0.65 2.37
N LYS A 87 10.00 -0.82 3.31
CA LYS A 87 10.15 -1.71 4.47
C LYS A 87 9.02 -2.71 4.51
N ASN A 88 9.35 -4.00 4.56
CA ASN A 88 8.35 -5.02 4.84
C ASN A 88 8.10 -5.11 6.34
N ILE A 89 6.92 -4.68 6.77
CA ILE A 89 6.52 -4.62 8.18
C ILE A 89 5.06 -5.04 8.28
N PRO A 90 4.74 -6.11 9.04
CA PRO A 90 3.37 -6.55 9.23
C PRO A 90 2.46 -5.41 9.71
N GLU A 91 1.23 -5.36 9.23
CA GLU A 91 0.27 -4.28 9.44
C GLU A 91 0.12 -3.92 10.93
N ASN A 92 0.02 -4.92 11.79
CA ASN A 92 -0.13 -4.75 13.25
C ASN A 92 1.13 -4.25 13.96
N LYS A 93 2.26 -4.15 13.26
CA LYS A 93 3.52 -3.63 13.81
C LYS A 93 3.88 -2.24 13.27
N GLN A 94 3.27 -1.79 12.17
CA GLN A 94 3.62 -0.54 11.51
C GLN A 94 3.47 0.67 12.46
N ALA A 95 2.35 0.77 13.18
CA ALA A 95 2.09 1.88 14.11
C ALA A 95 3.15 2.01 15.22
N LYS A 96 3.69 0.88 15.70
CA LYS A 96 4.66 0.87 16.81
C LYS A 96 5.99 1.51 16.45
N ILE A 97 6.39 1.42 15.17
CA ILE A 97 7.73 1.81 14.73
C ILE A 97 7.72 3.02 13.80
N ILE A 98 6.54 3.50 13.37
CA ILE A 98 6.44 4.56 12.35
C ILE A 98 7.18 5.83 12.76
N LYS A 99 7.09 6.26 14.02
CA LYS A 99 7.77 7.47 14.50
C LYS A 99 9.29 7.38 14.32
N GLN A 100 9.89 6.25 14.67
CA GLN A 100 11.33 6.01 14.51
C GLN A 100 11.74 6.06 13.03
N LEU A 101 10.92 5.47 12.14
CA LEU A 101 11.19 5.46 10.72
C LEU A 101 11.03 6.87 10.09
N LEU A 102 10.07 7.67 10.55
CA LEU A 102 9.91 9.06 10.12
C LEU A 102 11.10 9.93 10.52
N ILE A 103 11.64 9.74 11.73
CA ILE A 103 12.86 10.42 12.17
C ILE A 103 14.06 9.98 11.31
N LEU A 104 14.24 8.67 11.14
CA LEU A 104 15.40 8.10 10.45
C LEU A 104 15.47 8.49 8.97
N TYR A 105 14.34 8.39 8.26
CA TYR A 105 14.30 8.58 6.80
C TYR A 105 13.87 9.98 6.39
N ASN A 106 13.23 10.73 7.27
CA ASN A 106 12.70 12.07 7.00
C ASN A 106 11.98 12.18 5.64
N PRO A 107 10.96 11.33 5.35
CA PRO A 107 10.30 11.28 4.05
C PRO A 107 9.36 12.48 3.85
N ASP A 108 9.09 12.81 2.60
CA ASP A 108 8.05 13.78 2.19
C ASP A 108 6.72 13.05 1.96
N ILE A 109 6.80 11.77 1.57
CA ILE A 109 5.65 10.92 1.25
C ILE A 109 5.75 9.63 2.05
N LEU A 110 4.67 9.27 2.72
CA LEU A 110 4.52 8.00 3.43
C LEU A 110 3.43 7.16 2.75
N VAL A 111 3.80 5.94 2.35
CA VAL A 111 2.88 4.94 1.82
C VAL A 111 2.73 3.82 2.84
N ILE A 112 1.50 3.54 3.24
CA ILE A 112 1.14 2.52 4.23
C ILE A 112 0.25 1.49 3.55
N THR A 113 0.79 0.31 3.25
CA THR A 113 0.07 -0.75 2.54
C THR A 113 0.26 -2.11 3.19
N GLY A 114 -0.43 -3.09 2.64
CA GLY A 114 -0.44 -4.48 3.06
C GLY A 114 -1.60 -5.20 2.42
N HIS A 115 -2.25 -6.07 3.17
CA HIS A 115 -3.49 -6.72 2.79
C HIS A 115 -4.64 -6.25 3.67
N ASP A 116 -5.83 -6.17 3.09
CA ASP A 116 -7.05 -5.95 3.85
C ASP A 116 -8.20 -6.73 3.20
N GLY A 117 -9.33 -6.77 3.86
CA GLY A 117 -10.54 -7.40 3.39
C GLY A 117 -11.67 -7.18 4.38
N MET A 118 -12.85 -6.96 3.84
CA MET A 118 -14.07 -6.80 4.64
C MET A 118 -14.71 -8.16 4.90
N ILE A 119 -15.23 -8.37 6.09
CA ILE A 119 -16.01 -9.56 6.46
C ILE A 119 -17.30 -9.56 5.64
N LYS A 120 -17.64 -10.71 5.04
CA LYS A 120 -18.87 -10.87 4.25
C LYS A 120 -20.10 -10.48 5.09
N ASN A 121 -20.96 -9.65 4.53
CA ASN A 121 -22.16 -9.10 5.19
C ASN A 121 -21.87 -8.26 6.44
N GLY A 122 -20.65 -7.78 6.65
CA GLY A 122 -20.31 -6.85 7.72
C GLY A 122 -20.82 -5.42 7.43
N GLU A 123 -21.04 -4.64 8.47
CA GLU A 123 -21.39 -3.22 8.36
C GLU A 123 -20.19 -2.40 7.87
N LEU A 124 -20.39 -1.56 6.86
CA LEU A 124 -19.34 -0.75 6.23
C LEU A 124 -18.67 0.26 7.17
N ASN A 125 -19.41 0.73 8.16
CA ASN A 125 -18.98 1.76 9.12
C ASN A 125 -18.36 1.18 10.40
N ASN A 126 -18.22 -0.14 10.50
CA ASN A 126 -17.62 -0.79 11.65
C ASN A 126 -16.21 -1.28 11.32
N ILE A 127 -15.18 -0.64 11.90
CA ILE A 127 -13.78 -0.95 11.66
C ILE A 127 -13.38 -2.38 12.01
N PHE A 128 -14.11 -3.04 12.91
CA PHE A 128 -13.85 -4.43 13.31
C PHE A 128 -14.31 -5.44 12.25
N ASN A 129 -15.08 -4.99 11.26
CA ASN A 129 -15.45 -5.81 10.11
C ASN A 129 -14.37 -5.83 9.01
N TYR A 130 -13.26 -5.13 9.24
CA TYR A 130 -12.10 -5.10 8.35
C TYR A 130 -10.92 -5.80 9.02
N ARG A 131 -10.14 -6.58 8.25
CA ARG A 131 -9.03 -7.35 8.80
C ARG A 131 -7.92 -6.47 9.35
N ASN A 132 -7.47 -5.52 8.56
CA ASN A 132 -6.29 -4.72 8.86
C ASN A 132 -6.53 -3.20 8.87
N SER A 133 -7.70 -2.70 8.47
CA SER A 133 -7.98 -1.25 8.45
C SER A 133 -7.68 -0.53 9.76
N ARG A 134 -7.98 -1.16 10.93
CA ARG A 134 -7.66 -0.58 12.24
C ARG A 134 -6.16 -0.33 12.42
N HIS A 135 -5.30 -1.19 11.88
CA HIS A 135 -3.85 -1.06 11.96
C HIS A 135 -3.33 0.04 11.05
N PHE A 136 -3.89 0.17 9.84
CA PHE A 136 -3.59 1.29 8.95
C PHE A 136 -4.04 2.61 9.57
N VAL A 137 -5.25 2.69 10.10
CA VAL A 137 -5.78 3.90 10.79
C VAL A 137 -4.85 4.33 11.93
N GLU A 138 -4.42 3.39 12.77
CA GLU A 138 -3.51 3.69 13.88
C GLU A 138 -2.15 4.20 13.37
N THR A 139 -1.61 3.59 12.31
CA THR A 139 -0.35 4.03 11.70
C THR A 139 -0.47 5.44 11.12
N VAL A 140 -1.57 5.75 10.43
CA VAL A 140 -1.87 7.08 9.90
C VAL A 140 -1.95 8.11 11.02
N LYS A 141 -2.69 7.82 12.11
CA LYS A 141 -2.80 8.73 13.26
C LYS A 141 -1.45 9.05 13.87
N GLN A 142 -0.61 8.03 14.09
CA GLN A 142 0.75 8.22 14.63
C GLN A 142 1.62 9.07 13.69
N ALA A 143 1.58 8.81 12.38
CA ALA A 143 2.33 9.57 11.39
C ALA A 143 1.84 11.02 11.27
N ARG A 144 0.52 11.24 11.26
CA ARG A 144 -0.05 12.59 11.19
C ARG A 144 0.24 13.40 12.45
N ASN A 145 0.17 12.77 13.62
CA ASN A 145 0.54 13.44 14.87
C ASN A 145 2.02 13.83 14.86
N PHE A 146 2.91 12.95 14.41
CA PHE A 146 4.33 13.26 14.24
C PHE A 146 4.54 14.44 13.28
N SER A 147 3.88 14.44 12.11
CA SER A 147 3.93 15.52 11.12
C SER A 147 3.55 16.87 11.74
N LYS A 148 2.41 16.93 12.47
CA LYS A 148 1.93 18.14 13.12
C LYS A 148 2.90 18.67 14.18
N ILE A 149 3.42 17.80 15.05
CA ILE A 149 4.35 18.20 16.14
C ILE A 149 5.66 18.76 15.58
N ASN A 150 6.13 18.21 14.45
CA ASN A 150 7.42 18.60 13.86
C ASN A 150 7.28 19.67 12.76
N GLY A 151 6.07 20.21 12.53
CA GLY A 151 5.83 21.22 11.49
C GLY A 151 6.20 20.75 10.09
N LYS A 152 6.09 19.43 9.82
CA LYS A 152 6.45 18.83 8.54
C LYS A 152 5.21 18.49 7.71
N ASP A 153 5.17 18.98 6.49
CA ASP A 153 4.16 18.58 5.52
C ASP A 153 4.45 17.15 5.01
N LEU A 154 3.75 16.17 5.56
CA LEU A 154 3.87 14.77 5.19
C LEU A 154 2.65 14.35 4.40
N VAL A 155 2.82 13.96 3.14
CA VAL A 155 1.75 13.36 2.34
C VAL A 155 1.64 11.88 2.70
N ILE A 156 0.42 11.43 3.04
CA ILE A 156 0.16 10.06 3.48
C ILE A 156 -0.84 9.39 2.53
N PHE A 157 -0.43 8.27 1.92
CA PHE A 157 -1.30 7.30 1.28
C PHE A 157 -1.48 6.10 2.21
N ALA A 158 -2.72 5.60 2.40
CA ALA A 158 -2.95 4.43 3.25
C ALA A 158 -4.01 3.49 2.69
N GLY A 159 -3.86 2.19 3.01
CA GLY A 159 -4.86 1.16 2.77
C GLY A 159 -4.48 0.12 1.71
N ALA A 160 -5.39 -0.83 1.53
CA ALA A 160 -5.31 -1.96 0.61
C ALA A 160 -6.69 -2.24 0.00
N CYS A 161 -6.89 -3.40 -0.63
CA CYS A 161 -8.21 -3.80 -1.14
C CYS A 161 -9.25 -3.78 -0.02
N GLN A 162 -10.42 -3.24 -0.32
CA GLN A 162 -11.56 -3.18 0.61
C GLN A 162 -11.30 -2.48 1.96
N SER A 163 -10.24 -1.70 2.10
CA SER A 163 -9.98 -0.96 3.34
C SER A 163 -11.10 0.04 3.67
N TYR A 164 -11.23 0.35 4.95
CA TYR A 164 -12.18 1.34 5.45
C TYR A 164 -11.69 2.76 5.10
N PHE A 165 -12.01 3.18 3.87
CA PHE A 165 -11.57 4.43 3.25
C PHE A 165 -11.84 5.66 4.14
N GLU A 166 -13.08 5.82 4.62
CA GLU A 166 -13.51 6.99 5.40
C GLU A 166 -12.74 7.10 6.72
N ALA A 167 -12.45 5.97 7.37
CA ALA A 167 -11.67 5.96 8.59
C ALA A 167 -10.20 6.35 8.34
N LEU A 168 -9.63 5.96 7.21
CA LEU A 168 -8.27 6.33 6.82
C LEU A 168 -8.15 7.82 6.54
N ILE A 169 -9.09 8.40 5.78
CA ILE A 169 -9.13 9.84 5.51
C ILE A 169 -9.35 10.63 6.81
N SER A 170 -10.30 10.20 7.65
CA SER A 170 -10.58 10.82 8.95
C SER A 170 -9.39 10.75 9.92
N ALA A 171 -8.54 9.72 9.79
CA ALA A 171 -7.30 9.60 10.56
C ALA A 171 -6.20 10.58 10.12
N GLY A 172 -6.35 11.19 8.94
CA GLY A 172 -5.44 12.20 8.39
C GLY A 172 -4.62 11.73 7.19
N ALA A 173 -5.00 10.66 6.51
CA ALA A 173 -4.43 10.32 5.21
C ALA A 173 -4.88 11.36 4.15
N ASN A 174 -3.97 11.73 3.23
CA ASN A 174 -4.27 12.57 2.09
C ASN A 174 -4.95 11.75 0.98
N PHE A 175 -4.51 10.50 0.83
CA PHE A 175 -5.03 9.53 -0.12
C PHE A 175 -5.28 8.22 0.60
N ALA A 176 -6.33 7.52 0.19
CA ALA A 176 -6.63 6.20 0.72
C ALA A 176 -7.15 5.27 -0.37
N SER A 177 -6.95 3.97 -0.19
CA SER A 177 -7.49 2.98 -1.11
C SER A 177 -8.91 2.60 -0.78
N SER A 178 -9.59 2.25 -1.85
CA SER A 178 -10.82 1.48 -1.93
C SER A 178 -12.08 2.15 -1.41
N PRO A 179 -12.40 3.39 -1.89
CA PRO A 179 -13.63 4.06 -1.45
C PRO A 179 -14.90 3.23 -1.72
N ALA A 180 -14.92 2.46 -2.81
CA ALA A 180 -16.03 1.55 -3.16
C ALA A 180 -15.85 0.11 -2.62
N ARG A 181 -14.87 -0.14 -1.74
CA ARG A 181 -14.53 -1.48 -1.22
C ARG A 181 -14.23 -2.51 -2.31
N ILE A 182 -13.67 -2.06 -3.43
CA ILE A 182 -13.29 -2.91 -4.57
C ILE A 182 -11.86 -3.42 -4.44
N LEU A 183 -11.49 -4.32 -5.32
CA LEU A 183 -10.10 -4.75 -5.49
C LEU A 183 -9.31 -3.65 -6.20
N ILE A 184 -8.08 -3.42 -5.75
CA ILE A 184 -7.14 -2.46 -6.35
C ILE A 184 -5.92 -3.19 -6.90
N ASP A 185 -5.31 -2.64 -7.96
CA ASP A 185 -4.01 -3.12 -8.45
C ASP A 185 -2.93 -2.74 -7.42
N PHE A 186 -1.91 -3.60 -7.26
CA PHE A 186 -0.83 -3.29 -6.35
C PHE A 186 -0.03 -2.06 -6.77
N LEU A 187 -0.08 -1.65 -8.04
CA LEU A 187 0.55 -0.44 -8.56
C LEU A 187 -0.16 0.85 -8.15
N ASP A 188 -1.46 0.81 -7.85
CA ASP A 188 -2.24 2.03 -7.56
C ASP A 188 -1.58 2.93 -6.50
N PRO A 189 -1.17 2.43 -5.31
CA PRO A 189 -0.47 3.25 -4.32
C PRO A 189 0.89 3.75 -4.80
N LEU A 190 1.58 3.00 -5.66
CA LEU A 190 2.88 3.37 -6.21
C LEU A 190 2.75 4.51 -7.23
N ILE A 191 1.71 4.46 -8.07
CA ILE A 191 1.40 5.51 -9.06
C ILE A 191 1.02 6.81 -8.34
N VAL A 192 0.19 6.74 -7.29
CA VAL A 192 -0.13 7.92 -6.49
C VAL A 192 1.13 8.52 -5.86
N ALA A 193 1.98 7.69 -5.25
CA ALA A 193 3.24 8.15 -4.64
C ALA A 193 4.18 8.77 -5.68
N LYS A 194 4.26 8.21 -6.90
CA LYS A 194 5.01 8.76 -8.02
C LYS A 194 4.50 10.15 -8.40
N ASN A 195 3.21 10.27 -8.68
CA ASN A 195 2.62 11.53 -9.12
C ASN A 195 2.83 12.64 -8.07
N VAL A 196 2.68 12.32 -6.77
CA VAL A 196 2.98 13.26 -5.69
C VAL A 196 4.46 13.61 -5.65
N ALA A 197 5.37 12.62 -5.78
CA ALA A 197 6.81 12.86 -5.73
C ALA A 197 7.34 13.75 -6.87
N GLU A 198 6.62 13.78 -8.00
CA GLU A 198 6.96 14.54 -9.21
C GLU A 198 6.20 15.88 -9.33
N THR A 199 5.33 16.19 -8.38
CA THR A 199 4.59 17.46 -8.37
C THR A 199 5.47 18.60 -7.84
N ASP A 200 5.61 19.69 -8.60
CA ASP A 200 6.44 20.86 -8.24
C ASP A 200 5.91 21.68 -7.05
N ASN A 201 4.63 21.52 -6.70
CA ASN A 201 3.98 22.22 -5.59
C ASN A 201 3.78 21.27 -4.38
N MET A 202 4.85 20.98 -3.68
CA MET A 202 4.80 20.41 -2.33
C MET A 202 4.64 21.49 -1.23
N LYS A 203 4.00 22.60 -1.58
CA LYS A 203 3.61 23.68 -0.66
C LYS A 203 2.14 23.64 -0.33
#